data_9ee44a8fb3f65d7fbcbbfb4a027edef5
#
_entry.id   9ee44a8fb3f65d7fbcbbfb4a027edef5
#
_cell.length_a   1.000
_cell.length_b   1.000
_cell.length_c   1.000
_cell.angle_alpha   90.00
_cell.angle_beta   90.00
_cell.angle_gamma   90.00
#
_symmetry.space_group_name_H-M   'P 1'
#
loop_
_entity.id
_entity.type
_entity.pdbx_description
1 polymer ?
#
loop_
_entity_poly.entity_id
_entity_poly.type
_entity_poly.pdbx_seq_one_letter_code
_entity_poly.pdbx_strand_id
1 'polypeptide(L)'
;MFEGSTASGAERAYRRAVDKLTELLVAEGAIHAVRLKQVSKTKRKKKISTAIYEYQADCDGEWGEISLDFENGKAEVILLADWDTVKTHKFASRAIAYLLNCENEKLPKEIMVAFE
;
A
#
# COMPACT_ATOMS: atom_id res chain seq x y z
N MET A 1 20.93 -26.57 -0.42
CA MET A 1 20.12 -26.01 -0.70
C MET A 1 19.48 -25.20 0.18
N PHE A 2 18.73 -24.74 0.39
CA PHE A 2 18.37 -23.84 1.20
C PHE A 2 16.96 -23.86 1.31
N GLU A 3 16.46 -24.89 1.44
CA GLU A 3 15.15 -25.03 1.35
C GLU A 3 14.37 -24.35 2.27
N GLY A 4 14.58 -24.51 3.49
CA GLY A 4 13.68 -23.94 4.45
C GLY A 4 13.70 -22.48 4.40
N SER A 5 14.85 -21.97 4.38
CA SER A 5 14.91 -20.55 4.27
C SER A 5 14.46 -20.18 2.92
N THR A 6 14.36 -21.19 2.05
CA THR A 6 14.05 -20.87 0.74
C THR A 6 12.67 -20.44 0.48
N ALA A 7 11.68 -20.90 1.16
CA ALA A 7 10.31 -20.48 0.92
C ALA A 7 10.22 -18.96 1.10
N SER A 8 10.65 -18.48 2.26
CA SER A 8 10.63 -17.06 2.55
C SER A 8 11.55 -16.26 1.64
N GLY A 9 12.74 -16.80 1.37
CA GLY A 9 13.70 -16.13 0.49
C GLY A 9 13.19 -16.02 -0.94
N ALA A 10 12.57 -17.08 -1.44
CA ALA A 10 12.02 -17.09 -2.78
C ALA A 10 10.87 -16.09 -2.90
N GLU A 11 10.01 -16.01 -1.90
CA GLU A 11 8.91 -15.05 -1.90
C GLU A 11 9.42 -13.62 -1.93
N ARG A 12 10.43 -13.32 -1.15
CA ARG A 12 11.01 -11.97 -1.13
C ARG A 12 11.67 -11.61 -2.45
N ALA A 13 12.38 -12.55 -3.04
CA ALA A 13 13.03 -12.35 -4.32
C ALA A 13 12.01 -12.12 -5.42
N TYR A 14 10.94 -12.92 -5.42
CA TYR A 14 9.86 -12.78 -6.37
C TYR A 14 9.20 -11.41 -6.22
N ARG A 15 8.87 -11.02 -5.01
CA ARG A 15 8.23 -9.73 -4.74
C ARG A 15 9.09 -8.57 -5.19
N ARG A 16 10.40 -8.63 -4.93
CA ARG A 16 11.32 -7.58 -5.39
C ARG A 16 11.38 -7.49 -6.90
N ALA A 17 11.35 -8.62 -7.57
CA ALA A 17 11.35 -8.65 -9.03
C ALA A 17 10.06 -8.04 -9.59
N VAL A 18 8.91 -8.37 -8.99
CA VAL A 18 7.62 -7.82 -9.39
C VAL A 18 7.59 -6.32 -9.14
N ASP A 19 8.06 -5.87 -7.99
CA ASP A 19 8.09 -4.44 -7.66
C ASP A 19 8.98 -3.68 -8.62
N LYS A 20 10.15 -4.25 -8.96
CA LYS A 20 11.06 -3.62 -9.90
C LYS A 20 10.42 -3.48 -11.28
N LEU A 21 9.75 -4.52 -11.74
CA LEU A 21 9.06 -4.49 -13.02
C LEU A 21 7.93 -3.46 -12.98
N THR A 22 7.18 -3.39 -11.88
CA THR A 22 6.13 -2.42 -11.70
C THR A 22 6.69 -0.99 -11.79
N GLU A 23 7.81 -0.73 -11.12
CA GLU A 23 8.46 0.58 -11.18
C GLU A 23 8.83 0.96 -12.61
N LEU A 24 9.34 0.01 -13.38
CA LEU A 24 9.71 0.27 -14.78
C LEU A 24 8.47 0.57 -15.63
N LEU A 25 7.39 -0.18 -15.44
CA LEU A 25 6.16 0.04 -16.18
C LEU A 25 5.52 1.38 -15.83
N VAL A 26 5.60 1.78 -14.56
CA VAL A 26 5.12 3.08 -14.13
C VAL A 26 5.94 4.19 -14.78
N ALA A 27 7.26 4.04 -14.80
CA ALA A 27 8.15 5.03 -15.40
C ALA A 27 7.89 5.18 -16.90
N GLU A 28 7.46 4.12 -17.57
CA GLU A 28 7.10 4.16 -18.98
C GLU A 28 5.69 4.68 -19.22
N GLY A 29 4.91 4.88 -18.18
CA GLY A 29 3.53 5.34 -18.30
C GLY A 29 2.55 4.24 -18.67
N ALA A 30 2.96 2.98 -18.63
CA ALA A 30 2.10 1.85 -19.00
C ALA A 30 1.06 1.54 -17.94
N ILE A 31 1.38 1.74 -16.67
CA ILE A 31 0.46 1.49 -15.56
C ILE A 31 0.69 2.54 -14.48
N HIS A 32 -0.18 2.54 -13.48
CA HIS A 32 0.00 3.35 -12.28
C HIS A 32 0.27 2.43 -11.09
N ALA A 33 0.85 2.96 -10.06
CA ALA A 33 1.06 2.21 -8.83
C ALA A 33 0.99 3.13 -7.62
N VAL A 34 0.59 2.58 -6.48
CA VAL A 34 0.65 3.29 -5.22
C VAL A 34 1.48 2.46 -4.24
N ARG A 35 2.46 3.09 -3.63
CA ARG A 35 3.26 2.47 -2.59
C ARG A 35 2.62 2.79 -1.25
N LEU A 36 2.58 1.81 -0.38
CA LEU A 36 1.97 1.95 0.94
C LEU A 36 2.97 1.54 2.01
N LYS A 37 3.00 2.31 3.09
CA LYS A 37 3.86 2.03 4.22
C LYS A 37 3.10 2.30 5.50
N GLN A 38 2.99 1.29 6.36
CA GLN A 38 2.28 1.45 7.61
C GLN A 38 3.08 2.32 8.58
N VAL A 39 2.45 3.36 9.08
CA VAL A 39 3.06 4.27 10.05
C VAL A 39 2.72 3.83 11.46
N SER A 40 1.45 3.53 11.68
CA SER A 40 0.99 3.10 13.01
C SER A 40 -0.28 2.29 12.89
N LYS A 41 -0.61 1.59 13.96
CA LYS A 41 -1.86 0.84 14.05
C LYS A 41 -2.29 0.78 15.50
N THR A 42 -3.60 0.70 15.72
CA THR A 42 -4.18 0.53 17.04
C THR A 42 -5.00 -0.76 17.02
N LYS A 43 -4.78 -1.61 18.02
CA LYS A 43 -5.51 -2.87 18.14
C LYS A 43 -6.59 -2.77 19.20
N ARG A 44 -7.68 -3.51 18.97
CA ARG A 44 -8.74 -3.65 19.93
C ARG A 44 -9.25 -5.08 19.83
N LYS A 45 -9.25 -5.81 20.93
CA LYS A 45 -9.66 -7.22 20.98
C LYS A 45 -8.88 -8.08 19.98
N LYS A 46 -7.58 -7.89 19.93
CA LYS A 46 -6.65 -8.62 19.05
C LYS A 46 -6.81 -8.32 17.57
N LYS A 47 -7.66 -7.38 17.20
CA LYS A 47 -7.80 -6.96 15.81
C LYS A 47 -7.36 -5.52 15.64
N ILE A 48 -6.88 -5.18 14.47
CA ILE A 48 -6.51 -3.81 14.18
C ILE A 48 -7.79 -3.02 13.99
N SER A 49 -8.01 -2.01 14.84
CA SER A 49 -9.19 -1.17 14.74
C SER A 49 -8.94 0.04 13.84
N THR A 50 -7.76 0.64 13.95
CA THR A 50 -7.38 1.78 13.10
C THR A 50 -5.93 1.64 12.66
N ALA A 51 -5.58 2.29 11.58
CA ALA A 51 -4.20 2.32 11.10
C ALA A 51 -3.96 3.60 10.32
N ILE A 52 -2.70 4.04 10.31
CA ILE A 52 -2.27 5.16 9.48
C ILE A 52 -1.23 4.63 8.52
N TYR A 53 -1.41 4.95 7.26
CA TYR A 53 -0.48 4.57 6.20
C TYR A 53 -0.01 5.81 5.46
N GLU A 54 1.26 5.79 5.08
CA GLU A 54 1.77 6.75 4.10
C GLU A 54 1.58 6.13 2.73
N TYR A 55 1.32 6.94 1.72
CA TYR A 55 1.20 6.45 0.35
C TYR A 55 1.95 7.35 -0.60
N GLN A 56 2.51 6.77 -1.65
CA GLN A 56 3.23 7.49 -2.69
C GLN A 56 2.63 7.15 -4.03
N ALA A 57 2.33 8.18 -4.83
CA ALA A 57 1.72 7.99 -6.15
C ALA A 57 2.79 7.78 -7.20
N ASP A 58 2.63 6.74 -8.00
CA ASP A 58 3.52 6.42 -9.13
C ASP A 58 5.01 6.35 -8.76
N CYS A 59 5.29 5.87 -7.55
CA CYS A 59 6.66 5.67 -7.06
C CYS A 59 7.53 6.93 -7.08
N ASP A 60 6.93 8.10 -7.02
CA ASP A 60 7.67 9.36 -7.12
C ASP A 60 7.01 10.46 -6.28
N GLY A 61 7.80 11.43 -5.87
CA GLY A 61 7.30 12.61 -5.18
C GLY A 61 7.08 12.40 -3.69
N GLU A 62 6.52 13.42 -3.08
CA GLU A 62 6.26 13.41 -1.65
C GLU A 62 5.12 12.48 -1.30
N TRP A 63 5.25 11.80 -0.17
CA TRP A 63 4.24 10.87 0.31
C TRP A 63 3.06 11.61 0.94
N GLY A 64 1.88 11.04 0.78
CA GLY A 64 0.70 11.49 1.50
C GLY A 64 0.42 10.57 2.67
N GLU A 65 -0.71 10.80 3.33
CA GLU A 65 -1.08 10.04 4.51
C GLU A 65 -2.57 9.77 4.53
N ILE A 66 -2.94 8.53 4.87
CA ILE A 66 -4.33 8.14 4.98
C ILE A 66 -4.57 7.47 6.34
N SER A 67 -5.75 7.67 6.88
CA SER A 67 -6.19 7.05 8.12
C SER A 67 -7.32 6.08 7.81
N LEU A 68 -7.28 4.90 8.41
CA LEU A 68 -8.28 3.87 8.17
C LEU A 68 -8.94 3.46 9.48
N ASP A 69 -10.25 3.29 9.42
CA ASP A 69 -11.05 2.81 10.54
C ASP A 69 -11.70 1.50 10.09
N PHE A 70 -11.12 0.40 10.49
CA PHE A 70 -11.57 -0.93 10.07
C PHE A 70 -12.86 -1.36 10.78
N GLU A 71 -13.14 -0.80 11.93
CA GLU A 71 -14.36 -1.15 12.65
C GLU A 71 -15.60 -0.61 11.93
N ASN A 72 -15.49 0.58 11.35
CA ASN A 72 -16.59 1.23 10.67
C ASN A 72 -16.46 1.22 9.15
N GLY A 73 -15.39 0.64 8.62
CA GLY A 73 -15.15 0.59 7.19
C GLY A 73 -14.98 1.96 6.55
N LYS A 74 -14.36 2.89 7.28
CA LYS A 74 -14.16 4.27 6.82
C LYS A 74 -12.71 4.60 6.64
N ALA A 75 -12.45 5.62 5.85
CA ALA A 75 -11.09 6.10 5.64
C ALA A 75 -11.09 7.59 5.36
N GLU A 76 -9.97 8.23 5.61
CA GLU A 76 -9.81 9.66 5.43
C GLU A 76 -8.43 9.95 4.88
N VAL A 77 -8.34 10.88 3.94
CA VAL A 77 -7.06 11.32 3.41
C VAL A 77 -6.61 12.49 4.27
N ILE A 78 -5.53 12.31 5.01
CA ILE A 78 -5.00 13.32 5.91
C ILE A 78 -4.12 14.30 5.12
N LEU A 79 -3.30 13.78 4.21
CA LEU A 79 -2.38 14.57 3.41
C LEU A 79 -2.31 13.93 2.02
N LEU A 80 -2.45 14.75 0.97
CA LEU A 80 -2.33 14.23 -0.40
C LEU A 80 -0.88 14.03 -0.79
N ALA A 81 -0.58 12.91 -1.40
CA ALA A 81 0.71 12.67 -2.02
C ALA A 81 0.83 13.53 -3.28
N ASP A 82 2.06 13.77 -3.71
CA ASP A 82 2.30 14.40 -5.02
C ASP A 82 1.65 13.52 -6.08
N TRP A 83 1.17 14.12 -7.14
CA TRP A 83 0.50 13.47 -8.28
C TRP A 83 -0.92 13.01 -7.98
N ASP A 84 -1.37 13.02 -6.73
CA ASP A 84 -2.78 12.78 -6.40
C ASP A 84 -3.52 14.12 -6.44
N THR A 85 -4.84 14.09 -6.57
CA THR A 85 -5.63 15.31 -6.65
C THR A 85 -6.77 15.32 -5.64
N VAL A 86 -7.10 16.50 -5.16
CA VAL A 86 -8.21 16.69 -4.23
C VAL A 86 -9.52 16.22 -4.87
N LYS A 87 -9.64 16.43 -6.18
CA LYS A 87 -10.88 16.13 -6.90
C LYS A 87 -11.15 14.64 -7.05
N THR A 88 -10.13 13.86 -7.35
CA THR A 88 -10.33 12.45 -7.65
C THR A 88 -9.77 11.51 -6.59
N HIS A 89 -8.75 11.94 -5.86
CA HIS A 89 -8.05 11.08 -4.89
C HIS A 89 -7.69 9.74 -5.53
N LYS A 90 -7.25 9.77 -6.77
CA LYS A 90 -7.03 8.58 -7.58
C LYS A 90 -6.16 7.52 -6.88
N PHE A 91 -5.02 7.95 -6.37
CA PHE A 91 -4.09 7.04 -5.73
C PHE A 91 -4.53 6.68 -4.30
N ALA A 92 -5.00 7.64 -3.54
CA ALA A 92 -5.51 7.39 -2.20
C ALA A 92 -6.71 6.44 -2.23
N SER A 93 -7.61 6.60 -3.19
CA SER A 93 -8.79 5.73 -3.32
C SER A 93 -8.39 4.28 -3.59
N ARG A 94 -7.40 4.07 -4.43
CA ARG A 94 -6.91 2.72 -4.72
C ARG A 94 -6.25 2.09 -3.49
N ALA A 95 -5.46 2.88 -2.77
CA ALA A 95 -4.81 2.45 -1.55
C ALA A 95 -5.83 2.05 -0.50
N ILE A 96 -6.82 2.90 -0.28
CA ILE A 96 -7.89 2.66 0.70
C ILE A 96 -8.67 1.41 0.34
N ALA A 97 -9.07 1.26 -0.92
CA ALA A 97 -9.82 0.09 -1.38
C ALA A 97 -9.03 -1.19 -1.13
N TYR A 98 -7.73 -1.16 -1.45
CA TYR A 98 -6.88 -2.33 -1.22
C TYR A 98 -6.82 -2.69 0.27
N LEU A 99 -6.54 -1.70 1.12
CA LEU A 99 -6.36 -1.95 2.55
C LEU A 99 -7.65 -2.37 3.25
N LEU A 100 -8.78 -1.78 2.89
CA LEU A 100 -10.06 -2.16 3.48
C LEU A 100 -10.51 -3.56 3.06
N ASN A 101 -10.01 -4.05 1.93
CA ASN A 101 -10.32 -5.39 1.46
C ASN A 101 -9.32 -6.46 1.95
N CYS A 102 -8.25 -6.07 2.61
CA CYS A 102 -7.32 -7.01 3.19
C CYS A 102 -7.92 -7.67 4.42
N GLU A 103 -7.55 -8.92 4.66
CA GLU A 103 -7.87 -9.55 5.93
C GLU A 103 -7.12 -8.78 7.01
N ASN A 104 -7.80 -8.51 8.11
CA ASN A 104 -7.23 -7.69 9.20
C ASN A 104 -5.87 -8.16 9.68
N GLU A 105 -5.70 -9.47 9.85
CA GLU A 105 -4.44 -10.05 10.32
C GLU A 105 -3.34 -10.01 9.27
N LYS A 106 -3.68 -9.76 8.03
CA LYS A 106 -2.74 -9.76 6.91
C LYS A 106 -2.48 -8.36 6.36
N LEU A 107 -2.79 -7.33 7.12
CA LEU A 107 -2.48 -5.97 6.69
C LEU A 107 -0.98 -5.82 6.47
N PRO A 108 -0.56 -5.36 5.30
CA PRO A 108 0.86 -5.26 5.01
C PRO A 108 1.51 -4.11 5.75
N LYS A 109 2.78 -4.27 6.08
CA LYS A 109 3.57 -3.18 6.62
C LYS A 109 4.04 -2.29 5.47
N GLU A 110 4.28 -2.89 4.32
CA GLU A 110 4.78 -2.20 3.16
C GLU A 110 4.36 -2.98 1.92
N ILE A 111 3.80 -2.31 0.93
CA ILE A 111 3.38 -2.98 -0.31
C ILE A 111 3.27 -1.96 -1.45
N MET A 112 3.35 -2.44 -2.67
CA MET A 112 3.08 -1.65 -3.86
C MET A 112 1.89 -2.26 -4.58
N VAL A 113 0.89 -1.45 -4.87
CA VAL A 113 -0.34 -1.87 -5.54
C VAL A 113 -0.37 -1.25 -6.93
N ALA A 114 -0.37 -2.10 -7.96
CA ALA A 114 -0.43 -1.62 -9.34
C ALA A 114 -1.87 -1.56 -9.84
N PHE A 115 -2.15 -0.60 -10.71
CA PHE A 115 -3.47 -0.48 -11.31
C PHE A 115 -3.38 0.29 -12.62
N GLU A 116 -4.42 0.21 -13.40
CA GLU A 116 -4.47 0.91 -14.69
C GLU A 116 -5.27 2.20 -14.67
#